data_f6bd02bf461694bdaf8022f52738479c
#
_entry.id   f6bd02bf461694bdaf8022f52738479c
#
_cell.length_a   1.000
_cell.length_b   1.000
_cell.length_c   1.000
_cell.angle_alpha   90.00
_cell.angle_beta   90.00
_cell.angle_gamma   90.00
#
_symmetry.space_group_name_H-M   'P 1'
#
loop_
_entity.id
_entity.type
_entity.pdbx_description
1 polymer ?
#
loop_
_entity_poly.entity_id
_entity_poly.type
_entity_poly.pdbx_seq_one_letter_code
_entity_poly.pdbx_strand_id
1 'polypeptide(L)'
;MKVKIEESWRQRLQEEFDKPYFERLVSFVKSEYGRTNVLPPGHLIFHVFNSCPFEKVKVVILGQDPYPNPGQYYGICFSVPEGVAIPGSLANIFKEIHRDLGKPIPTSGNLDRWVAQGVFSMNSVLTVRAHETGSHRNMGWETFTDAVIKKLSDEREHLVFMLWGAYAKEKTALIDSSKHLILTTVHPSPRSAEYGFFGCKHFSKANNYLRSKGIEEIDW
;
A
#
# COMPACT_ATOMS: atom_id res chain seq x y z
N MET A 1 18.97 -14.81 -0.67
CA MET A 1 18.06 -15.30 -1.75
C MET A 1 17.91 -14.24 -2.82
N LYS A 2 17.87 -14.64 -4.09
CA LYS A 2 17.65 -13.72 -5.21
C LYS A 2 16.14 -13.54 -5.45
N VAL A 3 15.65 -12.33 -5.24
CA VAL A 3 14.23 -11.97 -5.47
C VAL A 3 14.15 -11.03 -6.66
N LYS A 4 13.19 -11.29 -7.56
CA LYS A 4 12.95 -10.44 -8.73
C LYS A 4 12.08 -9.25 -8.32
N ILE A 5 12.73 -8.14 -8.04
CA ILE A 5 12.11 -6.88 -7.63
C ILE A 5 12.94 -5.72 -8.21
N GLU A 6 12.35 -4.54 -8.33
CA GLU A 6 13.04 -3.36 -8.85
C GLU A 6 14.32 -3.08 -8.04
N GLU A 7 15.38 -2.66 -8.74
CA GLU A 7 16.77 -2.64 -8.23
C GLU A 7 16.96 -1.77 -6.98
N SER A 8 16.35 -0.59 -6.90
CA SER A 8 16.51 0.27 -5.72
C SER A 8 15.94 -0.35 -4.45
N TRP A 9 14.85 -1.12 -4.59
CA TRP A 9 14.27 -1.91 -3.50
C TRP A 9 15.11 -3.15 -3.20
N ARG A 10 15.58 -3.85 -4.23
CA ARG A 10 16.42 -5.03 -4.05
C ARG A 10 17.66 -4.72 -3.20
N GLN A 11 18.34 -3.63 -3.51
CA GLN A 11 19.53 -3.22 -2.76
C GLN A 11 19.24 -2.98 -1.28
N ARG A 12 18.11 -2.36 -0.96
CA ARG A 12 17.75 -2.02 0.41
C ARG A 12 17.14 -3.15 1.20
N LEU A 13 16.57 -4.14 0.52
CA LEU A 13 15.84 -5.25 1.14
C LEU A 13 16.59 -6.58 1.07
N GLN A 14 17.79 -6.63 0.47
CA GLN A 14 18.55 -7.89 0.33
C GLN A 14 18.79 -8.56 1.69
N GLU A 15 19.04 -7.80 2.72
CA GLU A 15 19.19 -8.32 4.08
C GLU A 15 17.94 -9.08 4.55
N GLU A 16 16.74 -8.57 4.23
CA GLU A 16 15.49 -9.25 4.56
C GLU A 16 15.33 -10.54 3.75
N PHE A 17 15.68 -10.51 2.46
CA PHE A 17 15.60 -11.69 1.59
C PHE A 17 16.51 -12.84 2.04
N ASP A 18 17.56 -12.55 2.78
CA ASP A 18 18.54 -13.54 3.27
C ASP A 18 18.18 -14.06 4.67
N LYS A 19 17.13 -13.54 5.31
CA LYS A 19 16.68 -13.98 6.64
C LYS A 19 15.88 -15.29 6.58
N PRO A 20 15.97 -16.14 7.62
CA PRO A 20 15.22 -17.40 7.66
C PRO A 20 13.71 -17.26 7.52
N TYR A 21 13.12 -16.20 8.08
CA TYR A 21 11.66 -16.01 7.96
C TYR A 21 11.22 -15.82 6.50
N PHE A 22 12.06 -15.14 5.70
CA PHE A 22 11.75 -14.89 4.29
C PHE A 22 11.83 -16.17 3.46
N GLU A 23 12.79 -17.02 3.74
CA GLU A 23 12.90 -18.35 3.13
C GLU A 23 11.64 -19.19 3.43
N ARG A 24 11.19 -19.19 4.70
CA ARG A 24 9.95 -19.88 5.09
C ARG A 24 8.73 -19.30 4.38
N LEU A 25 8.64 -17.96 4.28
CA LEU A 25 7.58 -17.27 3.56
C LEU A 25 7.54 -17.67 2.09
N VAL A 26 8.68 -17.68 1.41
CA VAL A 26 8.77 -18.09 0.01
C VAL A 26 8.34 -19.54 -0.18
N SER A 27 8.78 -20.44 0.69
CA SER A 27 8.38 -21.85 0.66
C SER A 27 6.86 -22.00 0.85
N PHE A 28 6.28 -21.28 1.79
CA PHE A 28 4.84 -21.25 2.02
C PHE A 28 4.09 -20.76 0.78
N VAL A 29 4.47 -19.59 0.25
CA VAL A 29 3.79 -18.99 -0.91
C VAL A 29 3.86 -19.89 -2.14
N LYS A 30 5.04 -20.48 -2.42
CA LYS A 30 5.18 -21.45 -3.53
C LYS A 30 4.29 -22.66 -3.35
N SER A 31 4.23 -23.20 -2.13
CA SER A 31 3.33 -24.33 -1.81
C SER A 31 1.88 -23.97 -2.03
N GLU A 32 1.47 -22.76 -1.63
CA GLU A 32 0.11 -22.26 -1.85
C GLU A 32 -0.25 -22.17 -3.34
N TYR A 33 0.64 -21.59 -4.16
CA TYR A 33 0.44 -21.54 -5.62
C TYR A 33 0.32 -22.92 -6.26
N GLY A 34 0.97 -23.92 -5.69
CA GLY A 34 0.91 -25.32 -6.19
C GLY A 34 -0.37 -26.07 -5.80
N ARG A 35 -1.12 -25.58 -4.79
CA ARG A 35 -2.26 -26.31 -4.21
C ARG A 35 -3.58 -25.56 -4.31
N THR A 36 -3.56 -24.26 -4.40
CA THR A 36 -4.75 -23.41 -4.33
C THR A 36 -4.68 -22.32 -5.38
N ASN A 37 -5.76 -21.56 -5.54
CA ASN A 37 -5.76 -20.36 -6.36
C ASN A 37 -5.31 -19.18 -5.50
N VAL A 38 -4.09 -18.69 -5.72
CA VAL A 38 -3.48 -17.58 -4.98
C VAL A 38 -3.51 -16.30 -5.81
N LEU A 39 -3.83 -15.19 -5.17
CA LEU A 39 -3.87 -13.86 -5.76
C LEU A 39 -2.82 -12.95 -5.12
N PRO A 40 -2.21 -12.04 -5.87
CA PRO A 40 -2.27 -11.88 -7.32
C PRO A 40 -1.41 -12.95 -8.01
N PRO A 41 -1.41 -13.05 -9.35
CA PRO A 41 -0.42 -13.85 -10.07
C PRO A 41 1.00 -13.47 -9.64
N GLY A 42 1.92 -14.44 -9.58
CA GLY A 42 3.25 -14.28 -8.99
C GLY A 42 4.04 -13.07 -9.50
N HIS A 43 3.92 -12.75 -10.79
CA HIS A 43 4.60 -11.59 -11.39
C HIS A 43 4.05 -10.23 -10.93
N LEU A 44 2.92 -10.20 -10.24
CA LEU A 44 2.28 -8.99 -9.73
C LEU A 44 2.44 -8.79 -8.21
N ILE A 45 3.05 -9.74 -7.50
CA ILE A 45 3.24 -9.63 -6.03
C ILE A 45 3.94 -8.32 -5.66
N PHE A 46 4.99 -7.96 -6.40
CA PHE A 46 5.78 -6.75 -6.16
C PHE A 46 5.44 -5.60 -7.13
N HIS A 47 4.22 -5.56 -7.66
CA HIS A 47 3.85 -4.57 -8.67
C HIS A 47 4.06 -3.13 -8.19
N VAL A 48 3.65 -2.78 -6.97
CA VAL A 48 3.85 -1.44 -6.43
C VAL A 48 5.34 -1.09 -6.28
N PHE A 49 6.17 -2.06 -5.89
CA PHE A 49 7.63 -1.88 -5.81
C PHE A 49 8.26 -1.64 -7.18
N ASN A 50 7.83 -2.44 -8.17
CA ASN A 50 8.35 -2.34 -9.54
C ASN A 50 7.90 -1.06 -10.25
N SER A 51 6.77 -0.49 -9.84
CA SER A 51 6.20 0.72 -10.43
C SER A 51 6.58 2.01 -9.71
N CYS A 52 7.10 1.92 -8.47
CA CYS A 52 7.51 3.06 -7.68
C CYS A 52 8.87 2.79 -7.01
N PRO A 53 9.99 3.15 -7.66
CA PRO A 53 11.32 3.03 -7.08
C PRO A 53 11.42 3.71 -5.71
N PHE A 54 12.29 3.21 -4.86
CA PHE A 54 12.48 3.69 -3.49
C PHE A 54 12.65 5.21 -3.40
N GLU A 55 13.47 5.79 -4.29
CA GLU A 55 13.75 7.23 -4.30
C GLU A 55 12.57 8.07 -4.80
N LYS A 56 11.58 7.46 -5.43
CA LYS A 56 10.41 8.15 -5.99
C LYS A 56 9.24 8.22 -5.02
N VAL A 57 9.26 7.46 -3.93
CA VAL A 57 8.18 7.45 -2.94
C VAL A 57 8.01 8.85 -2.33
N LYS A 58 6.80 9.35 -2.30
CA LYS A 58 6.40 10.61 -1.65
C LYS A 58 5.34 10.37 -0.59
N VAL A 59 4.37 9.52 -0.88
CA VAL A 59 3.25 9.17 -0.01
C VAL A 59 3.18 7.66 0.14
N VAL A 60 2.99 7.18 1.35
CA VAL A 60 2.80 5.77 1.67
C VAL A 60 1.38 5.58 2.19
N ILE A 61 0.63 4.68 1.55
CA ILE A 61 -0.70 4.26 2.00
C ILE A 61 -0.60 2.79 2.40
N LEU A 62 -1.06 2.44 3.60
CA LEU A 62 -1.02 1.07 4.10
C LEU A 62 -2.42 0.46 4.17
N GLY A 63 -2.58 -0.70 3.53
CA GLY A 63 -3.71 -1.59 3.72
C GLY A 63 -3.29 -2.86 4.46
N GLN A 64 -4.23 -3.74 4.71
CA GLN A 64 -3.94 -4.99 5.43
C GLN A 64 -3.85 -6.18 4.48
N ASP A 65 -4.92 -6.53 3.80
CA ASP A 65 -5.01 -7.71 2.97
C ASP A 65 -5.40 -7.37 1.52
N PRO A 66 -4.94 -8.17 0.54
CA PRO A 66 -5.42 -8.06 -0.83
C PRO A 66 -6.92 -8.37 -0.94
N TYR A 67 -7.57 -7.83 -1.97
CA TYR A 67 -8.91 -8.26 -2.34
C TYR A 67 -8.89 -9.77 -2.65
N PRO A 68 -9.81 -10.56 -2.05
CA PRO A 68 -9.80 -12.02 -2.24
C PRO A 68 -10.52 -12.49 -3.50
N ASN A 69 -11.19 -11.61 -4.23
CA ASN A 69 -11.90 -11.98 -5.44
C ASN A 69 -10.98 -11.98 -6.66
N PRO A 70 -10.96 -13.06 -7.46
CA PRO A 70 -10.16 -13.10 -8.69
C PRO A 70 -10.40 -11.89 -9.59
N GLY A 71 -9.33 -11.34 -10.13
CA GLY A 71 -9.39 -10.20 -11.04
C GLY A 71 -9.41 -8.83 -10.36
N GLN A 72 -9.54 -8.73 -9.02
CA GLN A 72 -9.55 -7.44 -8.33
C GLN A 72 -8.15 -6.95 -7.94
N TYR A 73 -7.38 -7.76 -7.22
CA TYR A 73 -6.06 -7.35 -6.72
C TYR A 73 -4.95 -7.66 -7.73
N TYR A 74 -4.09 -6.68 -7.98
CA TYR A 74 -2.94 -6.83 -8.87
C TYR A 74 -1.64 -6.21 -8.33
N GLY A 75 -1.50 -6.13 -7.02
CA GLY A 75 -0.24 -5.74 -6.37
C GLY A 75 -0.14 -4.29 -5.93
N ILE A 76 -1.25 -3.52 -5.98
CA ILE A 76 -1.35 -2.15 -5.46
C ILE A 76 -2.55 -2.08 -4.54
N CYS A 77 -2.33 -1.69 -3.27
CA CYS A 77 -3.41 -1.61 -2.29
C CYS A 77 -4.53 -0.66 -2.74
N PHE A 78 -5.77 -1.04 -2.53
CA PHE A 78 -7.02 -0.39 -2.93
C PHE A 78 -7.29 -0.37 -4.42
N SER A 79 -6.30 -0.53 -5.27
CA SER A 79 -6.45 -0.48 -6.73
C SER A 79 -7.09 -1.73 -7.29
N VAL A 80 -7.84 -1.55 -8.38
CA VAL A 80 -8.33 -2.62 -9.24
C VAL A 80 -7.89 -2.36 -10.67
N PRO A 81 -7.80 -3.39 -11.52
CA PRO A 81 -7.51 -3.20 -12.94
C PRO A 81 -8.58 -2.37 -13.65
N GLU A 82 -8.24 -1.80 -14.80
CA GLU A 82 -9.20 -1.13 -15.69
C GLU A 82 -10.41 -2.03 -15.98
N GLY A 83 -11.60 -1.44 -15.98
CA GLY A 83 -12.84 -2.14 -16.29
C GLY A 83 -13.42 -2.97 -15.13
N VAL A 84 -12.72 -3.09 -14.02
CA VAL A 84 -13.23 -3.78 -12.83
C VAL A 84 -14.03 -2.80 -11.97
N ALA A 85 -15.14 -3.29 -11.41
CA ALA A 85 -16.00 -2.47 -10.54
C ALA A 85 -15.22 -1.91 -9.34
N ILE A 86 -15.42 -0.64 -9.04
CA ILE A 86 -14.74 0.05 -7.94
C ILE A 86 -15.23 -0.48 -6.60
N PRO A 87 -14.37 -1.07 -5.75
CA PRO A 87 -14.76 -1.53 -4.42
C PRO A 87 -15.18 -0.39 -3.50
N GLY A 88 -15.98 -0.71 -2.48
CA GLY A 88 -16.57 0.29 -1.59
C GLY A 88 -15.56 1.19 -0.88
N SER A 89 -14.45 0.63 -0.39
CA SER A 89 -13.40 1.43 0.25
C SER A 89 -12.77 2.43 -0.73
N LEU A 90 -12.48 2.01 -1.96
CA LEU A 90 -11.92 2.89 -2.99
C LEU A 90 -12.94 3.96 -3.42
N ALA A 91 -14.21 3.60 -3.53
CA ALA A 91 -15.27 4.58 -3.83
C ALA A 91 -15.32 5.67 -2.75
N ASN A 92 -15.15 5.33 -1.48
CA ASN A 92 -15.11 6.27 -0.37
C ASN A 92 -13.84 7.14 -0.40
N ILE A 93 -12.70 6.56 -0.78
CA ILE A 93 -11.48 7.34 -1.00
C ILE A 93 -11.72 8.42 -2.08
N PHE A 94 -12.30 8.03 -3.21
CA PHE A 94 -12.63 8.98 -4.28
C PHE A 94 -13.63 10.06 -3.85
N LYS A 95 -14.61 9.70 -3.02
CA LYS A 95 -15.57 10.69 -2.47
C LYS A 95 -14.84 11.71 -1.58
N GLU A 96 -13.93 11.26 -0.74
CA GLU A 96 -13.18 12.19 0.11
C GLU A 96 -12.25 13.09 -0.71
N ILE A 97 -11.58 12.57 -1.73
CA ILE A 97 -10.78 13.39 -2.65
C ILE A 97 -11.65 14.45 -3.33
N HIS A 98 -12.84 14.08 -3.78
CA HIS A 98 -13.78 15.03 -4.38
C HIS A 98 -14.20 16.12 -3.38
N ARG A 99 -14.52 15.74 -2.14
CA ARG A 99 -14.90 16.69 -1.07
C ARG A 99 -13.76 17.61 -0.68
N ASP A 100 -12.55 17.07 -0.60
CA ASP A 100 -11.37 17.79 -0.13
C ASP A 100 -10.78 18.72 -1.20
N LEU A 101 -10.69 18.25 -2.44
CA LEU A 101 -9.97 18.92 -3.52
C LEU A 101 -10.84 19.38 -4.70
N GLY A 102 -12.12 19.03 -4.71
CA GLY A 102 -13.01 19.34 -5.84
C GLY A 102 -12.72 18.54 -7.11
N LYS A 103 -11.89 17.50 -7.03
CA LYS A 103 -11.55 16.67 -8.19
C LYS A 103 -12.76 15.84 -8.63
N PRO A 104 -12.95 15.61 -9.94
CA PRO A 104 -13.99 14.71 -10.43
C PRO A 104 -13.79 13.30 -9.86
N ILE A 105 -14.89 12.59 -9.58
CA ILE A 105 -14.83 11.19 -9.16
C ILE A 105 -14.46 10.34 -10.39
N PRO A 106 -13.36 9.56 -10.33
CA PRO A 106 -12.94 8.71 -11.45
C PRO A 106 -13.96 7.62 -11.78
N THR A 107 -14.02 7.23 -13.04
CA THR A 107 -14.79 6.06 -13.50
C THR A 107 -13.97 4.78 -13.43
N SER A 108 -12.65 4.88 -13.37
CA SER A 108 -11.73 3.75 -13.24
C SER A 108 -11.19 3.65 -11.82
N GLY A 109 -11.11 2.43 -11.28
CA GLY A 109 -10.46 2.12 -10.00
C GLY A 109 -8.97 1.81 -10.13
N ASN A 110 -8.38 2.01 -11.30
CA ASN A 110 -6.94 1.79 -11.49
C ASN A 110 -6.13 2.96 -10.91
N LEU A 111 -5.20 2.67 -10.02
CA LEU A 111 -4.37 3.65 -9.32
C LEU A 111 -2.93 3.73 -9.83
N ASP A 112 -2.63 3.16 -11.00
CA ASP A 112 -1.29 3.24 -11.58
C ASP A 112 -0.81 4.70 -11.74
N ARG A 113 -1.70 5.63 -12.04
CA ARG A 113 -1.36 7.06 -12.13
C ARG A 113 -0.89 7.67 -10.81
N TRP A 114 -1.41 7.17 -9.67
CA TRP A 114 -0.91 7.62 -8.36
C TRP A 114 0.49 7.07 -8.11
N VAL A 115 0.70 5.80 -8.40
CA VAL A 115 1.98 5.12 -8.20
C VAL A 115 3.07 5.77 -9.04
N ALA A 116 2.76 6.14 -10.29
CA ALA A 116 3.67 6.85 -11.18
C ALA A 116 4.13 8.21 -10.63
N GLN A 117 3.35 8.82 -9.73
CA GLN A 117 3.67 10.10 -9.08
C GLN A 117 4.39 9.94 -7.74
N GLY A 118 4.59 8.71 -7.26
CA GLY A 118 5.25 8.46 -5.98
C GLY A 118 4.31 8.06 -4.84
N VAL A 119 3.07 7.68 -5.13
CA VAL A 119 2.17 7.10 -4.13
C VAL A 119 2.42 5.60 -4.03
N PHE A 120 3.07 5.18 -2.95
CA PHE A 120 3.39 3.79 -2.65
C PHE A 120 2.27 3.19 -1.80
N SER A 121 1.30 2.57 -2.46
CA SER A 121 0.12 1.99 -1.81
C SER A 121 0.31 0.48 -1.67
N MET A 122 0.62 0.03 -0.44
CA MET A 122 1.06 -1.33 -0.14
C MET A 122 0.15 -1.98 0.90
N ASN A 123 -0.21 -3.25 0.69
CA ASN A 123 -0.79 -4.07 1.74
C ASN A 123 0.29 -4.63 2.67
N SER A 124 -0.05 -4.88 3.92
CA SER A 124 0.84 -5.56 4.86
C SER A 124 1.06 -7.03 4.49
N VAL A 125 0.05 -7.67 3.90
CA VAL A 125 0.09 -9.03 3.38
C VAL A 125 -0.03 -8.95 1.86
N LEU A 126 0.88 -9.57 1.12
CA LEU A 126 0.98 -9.37 -0.33
C LEU A 126 0.33 -10.49 -1.16
N THR A 127 -0.14 -11.54 -0.52
CA THR A 127 -0.83 -12.66 -1.20
C THR A 127 -2.05 -13.10 -0.41
N VAL A 128 -2.99 -13.79 -1.09
CA VAL A 128 -4.21 -14.29 -0.47
C VAL A 128 -4.74 -15.47 -1.28
N ARG A 129 -5.38 -16.46 -0.64
CA ARG A 129 -6.18 -17.44 -1.37
C ARG A 129 -7.45 -16.79 -1.89
N ALA A 130 -7.82 -17.15 -3.12
CA ALA A 130 -9.07 -16.71 -3.71
C ALA A 130 -10.24 -17.03 -2.78
N HIS A 131 -11.10 -16.04 -2.53
CA HIS A 131 -12.29 -16.11 -1.70
C HIS A 131 -12.05 -16.30 -0.18
N GLU A 132 -10.79 -16.28 0.29
CA GLU A 132 -10.44 -16.49 1.70
C GLU A 132 -9.68 -15.29 2.27
N THR A 133 -10.41 -14.23 2.65
CA THR A 133 -9.83 -13.03 3.25
C THR A 133 -8.91 -13.37 4.44
N GLY A 134 -7.68 -12.81 4.44
CA GLY A 134 -6.75 -12.99 5.53
C GLY A 134 -6.08 -14.36 5.59
N SER A 135 -6.26 -15.21 4.59
CA SER A 135 -5.73 -16.58 4.57
C SER A 135 -4.21 -16.67 4.67
N HIS A 136 -3.48 -15.62 4.28
CA HIS A 136 -2.01 -15.60 4.35
C HIS A 136 -1.46 -14.68 5.45
N ARG A 137 -2.31 -14.28 6.42
CA ARG A 137 -1.85 -13.55 7.60
C ARG A 137 -0.91 -14.40 8.45
N ASN A 138 0.03 -13.75 9.14
CA ASN A 138 0.96 -14.36 10.08
C ASN A 138 1.90 -15.42 9.46
N MET A 139 2.11 -15.35 8.15
CA MET A 139 3.00 -16.27 7.44
C MET A 139 4.36 -15.67 7.09
N GLY A 140 4.59 -14.39 7.45
CA GLY A 140 5.86 -13.69 7.25
C GLY A 140 5.77 -12.41 6.43
N TRP A 141 4.69 -12.17 5.68
CA TRP A 141 4.53 -10.93 4.93
C TRP A 141 4.59 -9.68 5.81
N GLU A 142 3.97 -9.71 6.98
CA GLU A 142 3.93 -8.57 7.91
C GLU A 142 5.33 -8.17 8.38
N THR A 143 6.19 -9.15 8.65
CA THR A 143 7.61 -8.90 9.00
C THR A 143 8.35 -8.22 7.86
N PHE A 144 8.14 -8.68 6.64
CA PHE A 144 8.75 -8.08 5.44
C PHE A 144 8.25 -6.65 5.20
N THR A 145 6.94 -6.43 5.21
CA THR A 145 6.37 -5.10 4.95
C THR A 145 6.65 -4.12 6.08
N ASP A 146 6.75 -4.58 7.33
CA ASP A 146 7.24 -3.75 8.44
C ASP A 146 8.68 -3.28 8.19
N ALA A 147 9.54 -4.16 7.66
CA ALA A 147 10.90 -3.77 7.27
C ALA A 147 10.92 -2.74 6.13
N VAL A 148 10.00 -2.84 5.18
CA VAL A 148 9.83 -1.84 4.10
C VAL A 148 9.48 -0.47 4.69
N ILE A 149 8.52 -0.40 5.60
CA ILE A 149 8.11 0.84 6.28
C ILE A 149 9.29 1.43 7.04
N LYS A 150 10.00 0.59 7.79
CA LYS A 150 11.18 1.00 8.57
C LYS A 150 12.28 1.58 7.69
N LYS A 151 12.58 0.93 6.55
CA LYS A 151 13.56 1.43 5.58
C LYS A 151 13.17 2.80 5.02
N LEU A 152 11.93 2.97 4.63
CA LEU A 152 11.42 4.26 4.16
C LEU A 152 11.56 5.34 5.23
N SER A 153 11.18 5.01 6.48
CA SER A 153 11.30 5.95 7.59
C SER A 153 12.75 6.35 7.88
N ASP A 154 13.67 5.38 7.88
CA ASP A 154 15.06 5.60 8.27
C ASP A 154 15.89 6.29 7.18
N GLU A 155 15.67 5.93 5.90
CA GLU A 155 16.55 6.34 4.80
C GLU A 155 15.97 7.44 3.90
N ARG A 156 14.73 7.83 4.12
CA ARG A 156 14.08 8.94 3.39
C ARG A 156 13.71 10.06 4.34
N GLU A 157 13.39 11.22 3.79
CA GLU A 157 12.89 12.39 4.52
C GLU A 157 11.64 12.95 3.84
N HIS A 158 10.79 13.59 4.64
CA HIS A 158 9.62 14.33 4.16
C HIS A 158 8.61 13.47 3.39
N LEU A 159 8.45 12.20 3.81
CA LEU A 159 7.37 11.35 3.32
C LEU A 159 6.07 11.65 4.07
N VAL A 160 4.95 11.34 3.43
CA VAL A 160 3.63 11.34 4.06
C VAL A 160 3.17 9.90 4.23
N PHE A 161 2.84 9.49 5.47
CA PHE A 161 2.26 8.17 5.75
C PHE A 161 0.78 8.34 6.06
N MET A 162 -0.08 7.71 5.27
CA MET A 162 -1.52 7.65 5.49
C MET A 162 -1.89 6.30 6.09
N LEU A 163 -2.28 6.31 7.36
CA LEU A 163 -2.56 5.11 8.14
C LEU A 163 -4.04 5.11 8.54
N TRP A 164 -4.83 4.30 7.84
CA TRP A 164 -6.28 4.27 7.97
C TRP A 164 -6.75 3.00 8.68
N GLY A 165 -7.43 3.18 9.81
CA GLY A 165 -7.92 2.11 10.66
C GLY A 165 -6.93 1.68 11.73
N ALA A 166 -7.42 0.92 12.70
CA ALA A 166 -6.64 0.54 13.89
C ALA A 166 -5.35 -0.24 13.53
N TYR A 167 -5.46 -1.19 12.61
CA TYR A 167 -4.34 -2.01 12.19
C TYR A 167 -3.20 -1.16 11.58
N ALA A 168 -3.53 -0.28 10.65
CA ALA A 168 -2.52 0.59 10.02
C ALA A 168 -1.92 1.57 11.02
N LYS A 169 -2.72 2.11 11.95
CA LYS A 169 -2.25 3.05 12.99
C LYS A 169 -1.16 2.46 13.88
N GLU A 170 -1.17 1.15 14.12
CA GLU A 170 -0.13 0.47 14.89
C GLU A 170 1.26 0.64 14.27
N LYS A 171 1.35 0.82 12.96
CA LYS A 171 2.60 1.01 12.23
C LYS A 171 3.26 2.36 12.51
N THR A 172 2.58 3.28 13.17
CA THR A 172 3.16 4.56 13.65
C THR A 172 4.43 4.33 14.44
N ALA A 173 4.51 3.24 15.22
CA ALA A 173 5.70 2.89 16.00
C ALA A 173 6.97 2.64 15.15
N LEU A 174 6.82 2.38 13.87
CA LEU A 174 7.93 2.13 12.94
C LEU A 174 8.42 3.42 12.24
N ILE A 175 7.73 4.53 12.42
CA ILE A 175 7.92 5.75 11.63
C ILE A 175 8.44 6.88 12.51
N ASP A 176 9.51 7.54 12.07
CA ASP A 176 10.06 8.72 12.73
C ASP A 176 9.23 9.96 12.38
N SER A 177 8.37 10.38 13.30
CA SER A 177 7.50 11.53 13.15
C SER A 177 8.23 12.88 13.09
N SER A 178 9.50 12.92 13.47
CA SER A 178 10.33 14.13 13.33
C SER A 178 10.78 14.37 11.89
N LYS A 179 10.76 13.33 11.06
CA LYS A 179 11.20 13.37 9.65
C LYS A 179 10.05 13.34 8.65
N HIS A 180 8.89 12.82 9.04
CA HIS A 180 7.77 12.52 8.16
C HIS A 180 6.45 13.03 8.72
N LEU A 181 5.48 13.26 7.84
CA LEU A 181 4.10 13.54 8.24
C LEU A 181 3.34 12.21 8.37
N ILE A 182 2.70 12.01 9.52
CA ILE A 182 1.82 10.86 9.75
C ILE A 182 0.38 11.35 9.86
N LEU A 183 -0.48 10.87 8.97
CA LEU A 183 -1.91 11.17 8.94
C LEU A 183 -2.71 9.92 9.28
N THR A 184 -3.51 9.98 10.34
CA THR A 184 -4.31 8.84 10.80
C THR A 184 -5.79 9.19 10.84
N THR A 185 -6.61 8.23 10.46
CA THR A 185 -8.07 8.29 10.62
C THR A 185 -8.64 6.87 10.60
N VAL A 186 -9.97 6.73 10.64
CA VAL A 186 -10.64 5.43 10.50
C VAL A 186 -10.47 4.88 9.09
N HIS A 187 -10.73 3.59 8.92
CA HIS A 187 -10.66 2.93 7.62
C HIS A 187 -11.73 3.46 6.64
N PRO A 188 -11.43 3.60 5.35
CA PRO A 188 -12.40 4.10 4.35
C PRO A 188 -13.53 3.13 3.99
N SER A 189 -13.59 1.95 4.62
CA SER A 189 -14.65 0.98 4.34
C SER A 189 -16.04 1.58 4.57
N PRO A 190 -17.09 1.06 3.88
CA PRO A 190 -18.46 1.50 4.12
C PRO A 190 -18.91 1.39 5.57
N ARG A 191 -18.30 0.50 6.36
CA ARG A 191 -18.62 0.33 7.79
C ARG A 191 -18.11 1.44 8.68
N SER A 192 -17.05 2.14 8.30
CA SER A 192 -16.34 3.08 9.18
C SER A 192 -16.13 4.47 8.60
N ALA A 193 -16.29 4.68 7.31
CA ALA A 193 -15.95 5.94 6.66
C ALA A 193 -16.67 7.16 7.26
N GLU A 194 -17.93 7.01 7.66
CA GLU A 194 -18.73 8.09 8.27
C GLU A 194 -18.22 8.51 9.66
N TYR A 195 -17.43 7.67 10.31
CA TYR A 195 -16.91 7.93 11.66
C TYR A 195 -15.58 8.71 11.68
N GLY A 196 -15.20 9.32 10.54
CA GLY A 196 -14.02 10.19 10.52
C GLY A 196 -13.17 10.13 9.26
N PHE A 197 -13.39 9.19 8.34
CA PHE A 197 -12.67 9.21 7.06
C PHE A 197 -13.16 10.38 6.19
N PHE A 198 -14.47 10.53 6.05
CA PHE A 198 -15.02 11.69 5.37
C PHE A 198 -14.77 12.96 6.19
N GLY A 199 -14.13 13.93 5.56
CA GLY A 199 -13.71 15.18 6.20
C GLY A 199 -12.29 15.13 6.80
N CYS A 200 -11.57 14.01 6.69
CA CYS A 200 -10.19 13.93 7.18
C CYS A 200 -9.21 14.82 6.41
N LYS A 201 -9.52 15.13 5.14
CA LYS A 201 -8.71 16.03 4.29
C LYS A 201 -7.26 15.60 4.14
N HIS A 202 -7.00 14.31 4.19
CA HIS A 202 -5.64 13.79 4.09
C HIS A 202 -4.95 14.16 2.78
N PHE A 203 -5.70 14.29 1.70
CA PHE A 203 -5.17 14.54 0.36
C PHE A 203 -4.64 15.98 0.21
N SER A 204 -5.38 16.97 0.69
CA SER A 204 -4.91 18.36 0.75
C SER A 204 -3.80 18.54 1.80
N LYS A 205 -3.92 17.87 2.95
CA LYS A 205 -2.88 17.90 4.00
C LYS A 205 -1.56 17.34 3.48
N ALA A 206 -1.60 16.22 2.74
CA ALA A 206 -0.42 15.64 2.10
C ALA A 206 0.22 16.61 1.12
N ASN A 207 -0.57 17.19 0.23
CA ASN A 207 -0.08 18.14 -0.77
C ASN A 207 0.48 19.42 -0.14
N ASN A 208 -0.16 19.96 0.90
CA ASN A 208 0.36 21.11 1.64
C ASN A 208 1.72 20.81 2.26
N TYR A 209 1.88 19.64 2.86
CA TYR A 209 3.16 19.21 3.43
C TYR A 209 4.24 19.05 2.38
N LEU A 210 3.95 18.33 1.27
CA LEU A 210 4.91 18.15 0.17
C LEU A 210 5.37 19.50 -0.38
N ARG A 211 4.45 20.40 -0.64
CA ARG A 211 4.75 21.75 -1.12
C ARG A 211 5.65 22.51 -0.14
N SER A 212 5.37 22.41 1.15
CA SER A 212 6.18 23.08 2.20
C SER A 212 7.63 22.57 2.24
N LYS A 213 7.88 21.38 1.71
CA LYS A 213 9.20 20.76 1.61
C LYS A 213 9.81 20.88 0.22
N GLY A 214 9.23 21.67 -0.68
CA GLY A 214 9.71 21.82 -2.04
C GLY A 214 9.53 20.58 -2.91
N ILE A 215 8.59 19.71 -2.57
CA ILE A 215 8.30 18.48 -3.29
C ILE A 215 7.02 18.70 -4.09
N GLU A 216 7.00 18.23 -5.34
CA GLU A 216 5.83 18.30 -6.20
C GLU A 216 4.64 17.56 -5.59
N GLU A 217 3.47 18.22 -5.64
CA GLU A 217 2.21 17.66 -5.15
C GLU A 217 1.78 16.43 -5.96
N ILE A 218 0.87 15.66 -5.36
CA ILE A 218 0.20 14.56 -6.04
C ILE A 218 -1.06 15.11 -6.72
N ASP A 219 -1.26 14.77 -7.98
CA ASP A 219 -2.52 14.94 -8.68
C ASP A 219 -3.39 13.70 -8.38
N TRP A 220 -4.17 13.85 -7.35
CA TRP A 220 -5.01 12.75 -6.84
C TRP A 220 -6.13 12.31 -7.77
#